data_004067b2ba7e8b803d13e08d03cbd78f
#
_entry.id   004067b2ba7e8b803d13e08d03cbd78f
#
_cell.length_a   1.000
_cell.length_b   1.000
_cell.length_c   1.000
_cell.angle_alpha   90.00
_cell.angle_beta   90.00
_cell.angle_gamma   90.00
#
_symmetry.space_group_name_H-M   'P 1'
#
loop_
_entity.id
_entity.type
_entity.pdbx_description
1 polymer ?
#
loop_
_entity_poly.entity_id
_entity_poly.type
_entity_poly.pdbx_seq_one_letter_code
_entity_poly.pdbx_strand_id
1 'polypeptide(L)'
;MAGVKEGGECSVSWPGQQWENHHHQPPQALQCKSTSFCHNAQMQDIVPTIGFSIEKFKTSSLSFTVFDMSGQGRYRNLWEHYYKEGQAIIFVIDSADKLRMVVAKEELDTLLNHPDIKHRRIPILFFANKMDVRDALSSVKVSQLLCLDNIKDKPWHICATNALKGEGLPEGVDWLQDQIKTMRT
;
A
#
# COMPACT_ATOMS: atom_id res chain seq x y z
N MET A 1 -2.80 -0.55 -4.15
CA MET A 1 -2.19 -1.88 -3.92
C MET A 1 -0.84 -1.92 -4.60
N ALA A 2 0.12 -2.51 -3.95
CA ALA A 2 1.48 -2.48 -4.40
C ALA A 2 2.09 -3.89 -4.47
N GLY A 3 2.69 -4.29 -5.59
CA GLY A 3 3.42 -5.55 -5.76
C GLY A 3 4.93 -5.31 -5.89
N VAL A 4 5.76 -6.16 -5.33
CA VAL A 4 7.22 -6.02 -5.25
C VAL A 4 7.92 -7.10 -6.06
N LYS A 5 8.82 -6.75 -6.98
CA LYS A 5 9.60 -7.69 -7.82
C LYS A 5 11.09 -7.45 -7.70
N GLU A 6 11.89 -8.51 -7.78
CA GLU A 6 13.34 -8.50 -7.72
C GLU A 6 14.04 -8.97 -9.01
N GLY A 7 15.16 -8.55 -9.16
CA GLY A 7 16.26 -8.69 -10.09
C GLY A 7 17.27 -7.62 -9.72
N GLY A 8 17.47 -7.48 -8.39
CA GLY A 8 17.94 -6.23 -7.81
C GLY A 8 16.83 -5.17 -7.75
N GLU A 9 15.61 -5.45 -8.18
CA GLU A 9 14.47 -4.53 -8.23
C GLU A 9 13.22 -5.17 -7.61
N CYS A 10 12.56 -4.44 -6.73
CA CYS A 10 11.36 -4.86 -6.00
C CYS A 10 10.15 -4.02 -6.45
N SER A 11 9.01 -4.63 -6.72
CA SER A 11 7.83 -3.90 -7.23
C SER A 11 6.68 -3.83 -6.23
N VAL A 12 6.16 -2.62 -6.03
CA VAL A 12 5.12 -2.29 -5.04
C VAL A 12 3.98 -1.51 -5.70
N SER A 13 2.72 -1.85 -5.53
CA SER A 13 1.57 -1.16 -6.13
C SER A 13 0.55 -0.60 -5.12
N TRP A 14 -0.11 0.50 -5.41
CA TRP A 14 -1.02 1.25 -4.54
C TRP A 14 -2.44 1.33 -5.10
N PRO A 15 -3.51 1.14 -4.33
CA PRO A 15 -4.84 1.53 -4.76
C PRO A 15 -5.02 3.04 -4.59
N GLY A 16 -5.18 3.76 -5.70
CA GLY A 16 -5.62 5.15 -5.68
C GLY A 16 -7.07 5.24 -5.23
N GLN A 17 -7.38 6.14 -4.32
CA GLN A 17 -8.75 6.39 -3.89
C GLN A 17 -9.51 7.23 -4.90
N GLN A 18 -10.78 6.86 -5.13
CA GLN A 18 -11.72 7.61 -5.93
C GLN A 18 -12.21 8.82 -5.13
N TRP A 19 -12.00 10.02 -5.66
CA TRP A 19 -12.66 11.25 -5.22
C TRP A 19 -13.66 11.68 -6.28
N GLU A 20 -14.93 11.44 -6.06
CA GLU A 20 -15.99 12.17 -6.71
C GLU A 20 -16.61 13.12 -5.71
N ASN A 21 -16.42 14.42 -6.00
CA ASN A 21 -17.17 15.58 -5.54
C ASN A 21 -17.62 15.66 -4.07
N HIS A 22 -16.77 16.22 -3.24
CA HIS A 22 -17.13 17.26 -2.28
C HIS A 22 -15.84 18.00 -1.88
N HIS A 23 -15.84 19.31 -1.99
CA HIS A 23 -14.84 20.32 -1.68
C HIS A 23 -13.85 20.00 -0.55
N HIS A 24 -12.89 19.10 -0.75
CA HIS A 24 -11.68 18.99 0.05
C HIS A 24 -10.54 18.47 -0.83
N GLN A 25 -9.36 19.07 -0.64
CA GLN A 25 -8.15 18.83 -1.44
C GLN A 25 -7.77 17.35 -1.57
N PRO A 26 -7.26 16.92 -2.75
CA PRO A 26 -6.85 15.54 -2.98
C PRO A 26 -5.59 15.19 -2.17
N PRO A 27 -5.45 13.93 -1.70
CA PRO A 27 -4.28 13.49 -0.96
C PRO A 27 -3.07 13.25 -1.88
N GLN A 28 -1.93 13.54 -1.34
CA GLN A 28 -0.62 13.56 -2.00
C GLN A 28 -0.06 12.15 -2.25
N ALA A 29 0.45 11.93 -3.46
CA ALA A 29 1.24 10.77 -3.79
C ALA A 29 2.59 10.83 -3.07
N LEU A 30 3.01 9.72 -2.45
CA LEU A 30 4.33 9.57 -1.87
C LEU A 30 5.39 9.50 -2.97
N GLN A 31 6.09 10.59 -3.21
CA GLN A 31 7.35 10.54 -3.95
C GLN A 31 8.47 10.13 -3.00
N CYS A 32 8.86 8.87 -3.08
CA CYS A 32 10.02 8.38 -2.34
C CYS A 32 11.28 8.57 -3.17
N LYS A 33 11.94 9.71 -3.04
CA LYS A 33 13.31 9.90 -3.52
C LYS A 33 14.29 9.45 -2.45
N SER A 34 15.23 8.62 -2.85
CA SER A 34 16.29 7.97 -2.09
C SER A 34 16.83 8.72 -0.88
N THR A 35 17.08 8.02 0.23
CA THR A 35 17.91 8.33 1.43
C THR A 35 17.68 9.67 2.13
N SER A 36 16.80 10.52 1.62
CA SER A 36 16.30 11.72 2.30
C SER A 36 14.79 11.56 2.46
N PHE A 37 14.39 10.54 3.19
CA PHE A 37 12.99 10.08 3.28
C PHE A 37 12.03 11.13 3.87
N CYS A 38 12.51 12.28 4.36
CA CYS A 38 11.70 13.28 5.05
C CYS A 38 12.15 14.74 4.91
N HIS A 39 12.97 15.14 3.94
CA HIS A 39 13.31 16.57 3.80
C HIS A 39 12.98 17.07 2.40
N ASN A 40 12.06 18.03 2.33
CA ASN A 40 11.58 18.78 1.17
C ASN A 40 10.52 18.07 0.28
N ALA A 41 9.39 17.67 0.86
CA ALA A 41 8.15 17.58 0.09
C ALA A 41 7.63 19.02 -0.14
N GLN A 42 8.04 19.66 -1.23
CA GLN A 42 7.27 20.80 -1.76
C GLN A 42 5.87 20.28 -2.11
N MET A 43 4.83 20.98 -1.65
CA MET A 43 3.45 20.72 -2.04
C MET A 43 3.35 20.81 -3.56
N GLN A 44 3.40 19.67 -4.22
CA GLN A 44 3.00 19.54 -5.63
C GLN A 44 1.53 19.13 -5.64
N ASP A 45 0.77 19.69 -6.57
CA ASP A 45 -0.63 19.33 -6.77
C ASP A 45 -0.75 17.83 -7.02
N ILE A 46 -1.56 17.16 -6.19
CA ILE A 46 -1.70 15.72 -6.25
C ILE A 46 -2.80 15.39 -7.24
N VAL A 47 -2.37 14.72 -8.29
CA VAL A 47 -3.27 14.18 -9.30
C VAL A 47 -3.52 12.70 -9.00
N PRO A 48 -4.79 12.25 -8.97
CA PRO A 48 -5.09 10.83 -8.83
C PRO A 48 -4.41 10.02 -9.92
N THR A 49 -3.83 8.88 -9.54
CA THR A 49 -3.19 7.97 -10.49
C THR A 49 -4.20 7.47 -11.51
N ILE A 50 -3.98 7.75 -12.79
CA ILE A 50 -4.80 7.23 -13.88
C ILE A 50 -4.16 5.94 -14.38
N GLY A 51 -4.79 4.80 -14.07
CA GLY A 51 -4.27 3.49 -14.41
C GLY A 51 -3.22 3.00 -13.43
N PHE A 52 -1.93 3.13 -13.76
CA PHE A 52 -0.81 2.76 -12.88
C PHE A 52 0.41 3.65 -13.15
N SER A 53 1.32 3.74 -12.18
CA SER A 53 2.67 4.28 -12.36
C SER A 53 3.72 3.29 -11.85
N ILE A 54 4.96 3.46 -12.30
CA ILE A 54 6.10 2.65 -11.86
C ILE A 54 7.11 3.56 -11.20
N GLU A 55 7.36 3.33 -9.93
CA GLU A 55 8.32 4.08 -9.14
C GLU A 55 9.45 3.15 -8.68
N LYS A 56 10.67 3.68 -8.65
CA LYS A 56 11.84 2.93 -8.17
C LYS A 56 12.49 3.68 -7.04
N PHE A 57 12.75 2.97 -5.94
CA PHE A 57 13.52 3.51 -4.84
C PHE A 57 14.47 2.46 -4.26
N LYS A 58 15.49 2.92 -3.55
CA LYS A 58 16.49 2.07 -2.91
C LYS A 58 16.48 2.31 -1.41
N THR A 59 16.56 1.23 -0.67
CA THR A 59 16.94 1.24 0.75
C THR A 59 18.42 0.87 0.86
N SER A 60 18.93 0.81 2.08
CA SER A 60 20.31 0.37 2.35
C SER A 60 20.63 -1.03 1.81
N SER A 61 19.64 -1.90 1.68
CA SER A 61 19.85 -3.32 1.37
C SER A 61 19.04 -3.86 0.19
N LEU A 62 17.99 -3.16 -0.26
CA LEU A 62 17.15 -3.59 -1.37
C LEU A 62 16.82 -2.44 -2.33
N SER A 63 16.62 -2.79 -3.59
CA SER A 63 16.00 -1.92 -4.58
C SER A 63 14.56 -2.34 -4.77
N PHE A 64 13.66 -1.37 -4.70
CA PHE A 64 12.23 -1.58 -4.87
C PHE A 64 11.77 -1.00 -6.21
N THR A 65 11.02 -1.76 -6.96
CA THR A 65 10.19 -1.27 -8.05
C THR A 65 8.74 -1.34 -7.59
N VAL A 66 8.10 -0.19 -7.51
CA VAL A 66 6.74 -0.02 -7.02
C VAL A 66 5.81 0.17 -8.20
N PHE A 67 4.80 -0.70 -8.34
CA PHE A 67 3.69 -0.47 -9.25
C PHE A 67 2.57 0.20 -8.45
N ASP A 68 2.47 1.54 -8.57
CA ASP A 68 1.37 2.29 -7.97
C ASP A 68 0.12 2.12 -8.85
N MET A 69 -0.87 1.44 -8.33
CA MET A 69 -2.11 1.15 -9.06
C MET A 69 -3.29 1.92 -8.48
N SER A 70 -4.04 2.55 -9.39
CA SER A 70 -5.26 3.27 -9.03
C SER A 70 -6.27 2.36 -8.31
N GLY A 71 -6.82 2.82 -7.19
CA GLY A 71 -7.91 2.17 -6.47
C GLY A 71 -9.29 2.38 -7.08
N GLN A 72 -9.39 3.16 -8.16
CA GLN A 72 -10.66 3.36 -8.87
C GLN A 72 -11.16 2.03 -9.45
N GLY A 73 -12.44 1.72 -9.24
CA GLY A 73 -13.04 0.45 -9.64
C GLY A 73 -12.79 0.08 -11.11
N ARG A 74 -12.79 1.06 -12.02
CA ARG A 74 -12.54 0.85 -13.47
C ARG A 74 -11.10 0.40 -13.81
N TYR A 75 -10.14 0.55 -12.89
CA TYR A 75 -8.74 0.18 -13.13
C TYR A 75 -8.28 -1.03 -12.32
N ARG A 76 -9.14 -1.61 -11.49
CA ARG A 76 -8.77 -2.73 -10.60
C ARG A 76 -8.41 -4.01 -11.34
N ASN A 77 -8.96 -4.21 -12.54
CA ASN A 77 -8.59 -5.31 -13.42
C ASN A 77 -7.09 -5.28 -13.81
N LEU A 78 -6.44 -4.12 -13.73
CA LEU A 78 -5.00 -4.02 -13.98
C LEU A 78 -4.15 -4.67 -12.88
N TRP A 79 -4.68 -4.79 -11.66
CA TRP A 79 -3.96 -5.37 -10.54
C TRP A 79 -3.55 -6.81 -10.79
N GLU A 80 -4.41 -7.60 -11.42
CA GLU A 80 -4.22 -9.02 -11.69
C GLU A 80 -2.98 -9.30 -12.55
N HIS A 81 -2.63 -8.37 -13.45
CA HIS A 81 -1.46 -8.52 -14.33
C HIS A 81 -0.14 -8.59 -13.55
N TYR A 82 -0.10 -8.02 -12.34
CA TYR A 82 1.10 -7.95 -11.51
C TYR A 82 1.13 -8.96 -10.37
N TYR A 83 0.05 -9.70 -10.16
CA TYR A 83 -0.04 -10.67 -9.05
C TYR A 83 1.00 -11.78 -9.14
N LYS A 84 1.27 -12.28 -10.34
CA LYS A 84 2.25 -13.35 -10.55
C LYS A 84 3.67 -12.93 -10.22
N GLU A 85 4.00 -11.69 -10.50
CA GLU A 85 5.36 -11.15 -10.41
C GLU A 85 5.65 -10.49 -9.07
N GLY A 86 4.62 -10.06 -8.35
CA GLY A 86 4.75 -9.38 -7.06
C GLY A 86 5.36 -10.28 -6.00
N GLN A 87 6.33 -9.75 -5.25
CA GLN A 87 7.00 -10.43 -4.12
C GLN A 87 6.45 -9.99 -2.77
N ALA A 88 5.75 -8.87 -2.74
CA ALA A 88 5.05 -8.33 -1.58
C ALA A 88 3.88 -7.46 -2.02
N ILE A 89 2.97 -7.21 -1.09
CA ILE A 89 1.80 -6.36 -1.30
C ILE A 89 1.82 -5.26 -0.24
N ILE A 90 1.65 -4.00 -0.65
CA ILE A 90 1.32 -2.91 0.25
C ILE A 90 -0.13 -2.52 0.01
N PHE A 91 -0.96 -2.58 1.02
CA PHE A 91 -2.37 -2.23 0.96
C PHE A 91 -2.60 -0.95 1.78
N VAL A 92 -2.94 0.16 1.11
CA VAL A 92 -3.11 1.46 1.75
C VAL A 92 -4.58 1.77 1.94
N ILE A 93 -4.94 2.15 3.17
CA ILE A 93 -6.31 2.39 3.60
C ILE A 93 -6.43 3.85 4.06
N ASP A 94 -7.44 4.54 3.58
CA ASP A 94 -7.85 5.82 4.13
C ASP A 94 -8.61 5.58 5.43
N SER A 95 -7.95 5.82 6.55
CA SER A 95 -8.54 5.58 7.87
C SER A 95 -9.61 6.61 8.25
N ALA A 96 -9.71 7.71 7.52
CA ALA A 96 -10.76 8.71 7.70
C ALA A 96 -12.06 8.33 7.00
N ASP A 97 -12.01 7.49 5.96
CA ASP A 97 -13.18 7.07 5.18
C ASP A 97 -13.81 5.79 5.75
N LYS A 98 -14.58 5.97 6.81
CA LYS A 98 -15.25 4.86 7.52
C LYS A 98 -16.25 4.11 6.64
N LEU A 99 -16.90 4.80 5.70
CA LEU A 99 -17.92 4.20 4.83
C LEU A 99 -17.31 3.23 3.83
N ARG A 100 -16.08 3.49 3.38
CA ARG A 100 -15.40 2.63 2.40
C ARG A 100 -14.63 1.47 3.02
N MET A 101 -14.64 1.30 4.35
CA MET A 101 -14.01 0.13 4.98
C MET A 101 -14.63 -1.18 4.49
N VAL A 102 -15.93 -1.22 4.21
CA VAL A 102 -16.60 -2.39 3.63
C VAL A 102 -16.04 -2.69 2.24
N VAL A 103 -15.90 -1.68 1.39
CA VAL A 103 -15.32 -1.83 0.05
C VAL A 103 -13.86 -2.28 0.14
N ALA A 104 -13.08 -1.68 1.04
CA ALA A 104 -11.69 -2.08 1.25
C ALA A 104 -11.57 -3.56 1.69
N LYS A 105 -12.51 -4.03 2.53
CA LYS A 105 -12.58 -5.43 2.93
C LYS A 105 -12.90 -6.35 1.77
N GLU A 106 -13.91 -6.02 0.94
CA GLU A 106 -14.28 -6.80 -0.23
C GLU A 106 -13.14 -6.91 -1.24
N GLU A 107 -12.41 -5.80 -1.49
CA GLU A 107 -11.24 -5.80 -2.37
C GLU A 107 -10.09 -6.65 -1.80
N LEU A 108 -9.86 -6.57 -0.50
CA LEU A 108 -8.87 -7.41 0.17
C LEU A 108 -9.24 -8.90 0.05
N ASP A 109 -10.51 -9.25 0.25
CA ASP A 109 -10.97 -10.63 0.11
C ASP A 109 -10.83 -11.13 -1.34
N THR A 110 -11.17 -10.31 -2.31
CA THR A 110 -10.97 -10.62 -3.74
C THR A 110 -9.51 -10.88 -4.05
N LEU A 111 -8.62 -10.01 -3.56
CA LEU A 111 -7.18 -10.18 -3.70
C LEU A 111 -6.68 -11.48 -3.08
N LEU A 112 -7.02 -11.73 -1.82
CA LEU A 112 -6.56 -12.92 -1.09
C LEU A 112 -7.04 -14.23 -1.71
N ASN A 113 -8.21 -14.21 -2.35
CA ASN A 113 -8.78 -15.38 -3.02
C ASN A 113 -8.31 -15.56 -4.48
N HIS A 114 -7.59 -14.58 -5.05
CA HIS A 114 -7.13 -14.68 -6.42
C HIS A 114 -6.15 -15.87 -6.59
N PRO A 115 -6.26 -16.68 -7.65
CA PRO A 115 -5.43 -17.87 -7.86
C PRO A 115 -3.93 -17.60 -7.78
N ASP A 116 -3.47 -16.46 -8.32
CA ASP A 116 -2.06 -16.08 -8.35
C ASP A 116 -1.54 -15.55 -7.00
N ILE A 117 -2.41 -15.33 -6.01
CA ILE A 117 -2.08 -14.85 -4.66
C ILE A 117 -2.36 -15.90 -3.60
N LYS A 118 -3.51 -16.60 -3.70
CA LYS A 118 -4.05 -17.46 -2.66
C LYS A 118 -3.03 -18.48 -2.10
N HIS A 119 -2.29 -19.13 -2.97
CA HIS A 119 -1.36 -20.19 -2.59
C HIS A 119 0.09 -19.71 -2.40
N ARG A 120 0.35 -18.41 -2.48
CA ARG A 120 1.67 -17.83 -2.31
C ARG A 120 1.84 -17.25 -0.92
N ARG A 121 2.96 -17.55 -0.28
CA ARG A 121 3.33 -16.96 1.01
C ARG A 121 4.04 -15.62 0.79
N ILE A 122 3.31 -14.61 0.31
CA ILE A 122 3.85 -13.26 0.11
C ILE A 122 3.48 -12.35 1.29
N PRO A 123 4.38 -11.46 1.74
CA PRO A 123 4.08 -10.54 2.82
C PRO A 123 3.09 -9.45 2.37
N ILE A 124 2.22 -9.06 3.29
CA ILE A 124 1.24 -7.99 3.06
C ILE A 124 1.44 -6.91 4.13
N LEU A 125 1.83 -5.72 3.70
CA LEU A 125 1.93 -4.56 4.55
C LEU A 125 0.68 -3.70 4.40
N PHE A 126 0.01 -3.41 5.49
CA PHE A 126 -1.13 -2.50 5.54
C PHE A 126 -0.69 -1.15 6.07
N PHE A 127 -1.01 -0.08 5.36
CA PHE A 127 -0.87 1.28 5.85
C PHE A 127 -2.25 1.84 6.18
N ALA A 128 -2.57 1.96 7.47
CA ALA A 128 -3.70 2.73 7.95
C ALA A 128 -3.32 4.22 7.90
N ASN A 129 -3.58 4.86 6.76
CA ASN A 129 -3.11 6.20 6.46
C ASN A 129 -4.10 7.29 6.87
N LYS A 130 -3.63 8.54 6.83
CA LYS A 130 -4.35 9.75 7.23
C LYS A 130 -4.60 9.86 8.74
N MET A 131 -3.62 9.43 9.55
CA MET A 131 -3.67 9.55 11.01
C MET A 131 -3.64 11.00 11.51
N ASP A 132 -3.39 11.97 10.65
CA ASP A 132 -3.52 13.40 10.90
C ASP A 132 -4.98 13.87 10.94
N VAL A 133 -5.91 13.11 10.38
CA VAL A 133 -7.33 13.46 10.38
C VAL A 133 -7.95 13.11 11.73
N ARG A 134 -8.62 14.07 12.36
CA ARG A 134 -9.15 13.99 13.72
C ARG A 134 -10.00 12.75 14.02
N ASP A 135 -10.83 12.33 13.05
CA ASP A 135 -11.77 11.22 13.22
C ASP A 135 -11.32 9.93 12.52
N ALA A 136 -10.02 9.85 12.15
CA ALA A 136 -9.46 8.67 11.54
C ALA A 136 -9.57 7.46 12.48
N LEU A 137 -9.86 6.30 11.91
CA LEU A 137 -9.85 5.04 12.64
C LEU A 137 -8.40 4.67 13.00
N SER A 138 -8.19 4.19 14.22
CA SER A 138 -6.88 3.65 14.62
C SER A 138 -6.52 2.41 13.77
N SER A 139 -5.22 2.12 13.65
CA SER A 139 -4.75 0.91 12.94
C SER A 139 -5.35 -0.38 13.52
N VAL A 140 -5.56 -0.43 14.85
CA VAL A 140 -6.24 -1.55 15.52
C VAL A 140 -7.69 -1.67 15.04
N LYS A 141 -8.41 -0.55 14.93
CA LYS A 141 -9.80 -0.59 14.45
C LYS A 141 -9.89 -0.96 12.98
N VAL A 142 -8.97 -0.46 12.16
CA VAL A 142 -8.85 -0.86 10.75
C VAL A 142 -8.58 -2.35 10.62
N SER A 143 -7.62 -2.89 11.38
CA SER A 143 -7.32 -4.34 11.41
C SER A 143 -8.55 -5.18 11.75
N GLN A 144 -9.34 -4.77 12.74
CA GLN A 144 -10.58 -5.44 13.11
C GLN A 144 -11.62 -5.41 12.00
N LEU A 145 -11.86 -4.24 11.38
CA LEU A 145 -12.84 -4.09 10.31
C LEU A 145 -12.47 -4.87 9.04
N LEU A 146 -11.20 -4.96 8.73
CA LEU A 146 -10.68 -5.75 7.63
C LEU A 146 -10.50 -7.23 7.98
N CYS A 147 -10.73 -7.62 9.23
CA CYS A 147 -10.57 -9.00 9.73
C CYS A 147 -9.18 -9.57 9.43
N LEU A 148 -8.10 -8.77 9.61
CA LEU A 148 -6.74 -9.18 9.26
C LEU A 148 -6.27 -10.42 10.02
N ASP A 149 -6.78 -10.65 11.24
CA ASP A 149 -6.49 -11.83 12.06
C ASP A 149 -6.90 -13.13 11.39
N ASN A 150 -7.74 -13.10 10.36
CA ASN A 150 -8.13 -14.27 9.58
C ASN A 150 -7.07 -14.67 8.54
N ILE A 151 -6.10 -13.80 8.25
CA ILE A 151 -5.00 -14.12 7.34
C ILE A 151 -3.96 -14.94 8.11
N LYS A 152 -3.97 -16.27 7.93
CA LYS A 152 -3.09 -17.22 8.65
C LYS A 152 -1.93 -17.74 7.81
N ASP A 153 -2.06 -17.69 6.50
CA ASP A 153 -1.15 -18.29 5.52
C ASP A 153 -0.08 -17.32 4.97
N LYS A 154 -0.21 -16.04 5.27
CA LYS A 154 0.69 -14.97 4.80
C LYS A 154 1.16 -14.11 5.97
N PRO A 155 2.45 -13.73 6.01
CA PRO A 155 2.89 -12.74 6.98
C PRO A 155 2.25 -11.39 6.64
N TRP A 156 1.72 -10.71 7.65
CA TRP A 156 1.16 -9.37 7.49
C TRP A 156 1.52 -8.47 8.66
N HIS A 157 1.51 -7.18 8.40
CA HIS A 157 1.73 -6.13 9.39
C HIS A 157 0.88 -4.92 9.06
N ILE A 158 0.49 -4.15 10.07
CA ILE A 158 -0.25 -2.90 9.89
C ILE A 158 0.42 -1.76 10.64
N CYS A 159 0.72 -0.68 9.94
CA CYS A 159 1.28 0.55 10.49
C CYS A 159 0.25 1.67 10.41
N ALA A 160 0.18 2.46 11.48
CA ALA A 160 -0.49 3.75 11.48
C ALA A 160 0.40 4.76 10.77
N THR A 161 -0.09 5.43 9.74
CA THR A 161 0.73 6.33 8.93
C THR A 161 0.11 7.70 8.72
N ASN A 162 0.99 8.69 8.61
CA ASN A 162 0.69 10.00 8.07
C ASN A 162 1.62 10.25 6.88
N ALA A 163 1.13 9.99 5.68
CA ALA A 163 1.91 10.11 4.47
C ALA A 163 2.39 11.54 4.17
N LEU A 164 1.67 12.57 4.65
CA LEU A 164 2.06 13.96 4.47
C LEU A 164 3.36 14.29 5.23
N LYS A 165 3.55 13.65 6.38
CA LYS A 165 4.74 13.85 7.23
C LYS A 165 5.77 12.71 7.12
N GLY A 166 5.42 11.63 6.44
CA GLY A 166 6.26 10.43 6.37
C GLY A 166 6.24 9.57 7.64
N GLU A 167 5.37 9.87 8.60
CA GLU A 167 5.27 9.14 9.87
C GLU A 167 4.74 7.71 9.64
N GLY A 168 5.37 6.72 10.29
CA GLY A 168 5.01 5.30 10.23
C GLY A 168 5.43 4.58 8.92
N LEU A 169 5.88 5.30 7.88
CA LEU A 169 6.30 4.68 6.63
C LEU A 169 7.61 3.91 6.75
N PRO A 170 8.68 4.45 7.39
CA PRO A 170 9.94 3.73 7.55
C PRO A 170 9.76 2.39 8.26
N GLU A 171 9.00 2.37 9.37
CA GLU A 171 8.71 1.15 10.12
C GLU A 171 8.10 0.06 9.25
N GLY A 172 7.09 0.41 8.45
CA GLY A 172 6.44 -0.55 7.56
C GLY A 172 7.37 -1.06 6.47
N VAL A 173 8.16 -0.18 5.86
CA VAL A 173 9.12 -0.55 4.81
C VAL A 173 10.24 -1.45 5.36
N ASP A 174 10.75 -1.15 6.56
CA ASP A 174 11.77 -1.97 7.22
C ASP A 174 11.23 -3.37 7.53
N TRP A 175 10.01 -3.47 8.08
CA TRP A 175 9.34 -4.76 8.28
C TRP A 175 9.21 -5.54 6.97
N LEU A 176 8.73 -4.89 5.90
CA LEU A 176 8.54 -5.53 4.60
C LEU A 176 9.86 -6.05 4.03
N GLN A 177 10.93 -5.25 4.15
CA GLN A 177 12.28 -5.61 3.74
C GLN A 177 12.80 -6.87 4.46
N ASP A 178 12.57 -6.96 5.76
CA ASP A 178 12.99 -8.12 6.55
C ASP A 178 12.19 -9.37 6.19
N GLN A 179 10.89 -9.24 5.92
CA GLN A 179 10.07 -10.36 5.42
C GLN A 179 10.57 -10.87 4.07
N ILE A 180 10.87 -9.97 3.13
CA ILE A 180 11.40 -10.35 1.81
C ILE A 180 12.74 -11.07 1.94
N LYS A 181 13.66 -10.60 2.80
CA LYS A 181 14.93 -11.27 3.05
C LYS A 181 14.75 -12.68 3.62
N THR A 182 13.86 -12.82 4.61
CA THR A 182 13.58 -14.11 5.27
C THR A 182 13.00 -15.14 4.32
N MET A 183 12.24 -14.73 3.31
CA MET A 183 11.67 -15.66 2.32
C MET A 183 12.65 -16.14 1.25
N ARG A 184 13.86 -15.59 1.20
CA ARG A 184 14.91 -15.97 0.25
C ARG A 184 15.90 -17.01 0.83
N THR A 185 15.95 -17.10 2.13
CA THR A 185 16.74 -18.11 2.83
C THR A 185 15.96 -19.41 2.92
#